data_8e5622de66c0eacef86a281a3a201c76
#
_entry.id   8e5622de66c0eacef86a281a3a201c76
#
_cell.length_a   1.000
_cell.length_b   1.000
_cell.length_c   1.000
_cell.angle_alpha   90.00
_cell.angle_beta   90.00
_cell.angle_gamma   90.00
#
_symmetry.space_group_name_H-M   'P 1'
#
loop_
_entity.id
_entity.type
_entity.pdbx_description
1 polymer ?
#
loop_
_entity_poly.entity_id
_entity_poly.type
_entity_poly.pdbx_seq_one_letter_code
_entity_poly.pdbx_strand_id
1 'polypeptide(L)'
;MTDTPPNAATPNAPVPPAAPGTFVIATAGHVDHGKSTLVSSLTGMEPDRWAEERKRGLTIDLGFAWTSLPSGRELAFVDVPGHEKFLANMLAGLGPAPIACFVIAADKGWQAQSSDHRDAIAALGITHGLVVITRADLAPDTIDATEAEVRAHMRGTPLETAPIVTVSATTGEGLDELITVLDEVTDAAQAPDASARVRLWVDRAFTIRGAGTVVTGTLTAGRLRTGETVRLHGESIDRTVSVRGLQSRNSSTAEVVPQARVAVNLRDVPAEELHRGDALLTPDAWPIVDVLDVRRTMGQPLDAGVVELMAHIGTAAVPVRLRAFDAEHARLTLARPLPLQVGDRIVLRAPGSRNVFAGLLVLDVDPPELSRRGDGARRGRELAERPATGDILAEVARRGAVERSVLTRFGLPVPSRSVPETEALPDGVEAVDGWLVHAPGLAVWVEAAKTLVARELQARPMAAGVPVKALSEGSAAGEPAPARGSERGHPPPADTDHRSCRTRDDRRHGETARPLRRSRRGRGRGRRARKTSGRRAVLGSRG
;
A
#
# COMPACT_ATOMS: atom_id res chain seq x y z
N MET A 1 -48.66 32.70 35.22
CA MET A 1 -47.54 32.14 36.01
C MET A 1 -47.86 30.70 36.24
N THR A 2 -47.38 29.84 35.38
CA THR A 2 -47.44 28.39 35.54
C THR A 2 -46.06 27.83 35.22
N ASP A 3 -45.37 27.52 36.30
CA ASP A 3 -44.08 26.88 36.31
C ASP A 3 -44.20 25.44 35.77
N THR A 4 -43.45 25.12 34.70
CA THR A 4 -43.23 23.78 34.23
C THR A 4 -41.86 23.30 34.74
N PRO A 5 -41.76 22.17 35.46
CA PRO A 5 -40.49 21.69 35.94
C PRO A 5 -39.65 21.06 34.81
N PRO A 6 -38.29 21.04 34.94
CA PRO A 6 -37.40 20.53 33.91
C PRO A 6 -37.48 19.02 33.79
N ASN A 7 -37.47 18.59 32.56
CA ASN A 7 -37.53 17.23 32.07
C ASN A 7 -36.43 16.35 32.72
N ALA A 8 -36.86 15.34 33.45
CA ALA A 8 -35.98 14.32 34.02
C ALA A 8 -35.36 13.47 32.91
N ALA A 9 -34.05 13.40 32.88
CA ALA A 9 -33.27 12.53 32.00
C ALA A 9 -33.68 11.07 32.22
N THR A 10 -34.15 10.42 31.17
CA THR A 10 -34.42 8.97 31.15
C THR A 10 -33.10 8.21 31.22
N PRO A 11 -32.88 7.32 32.20
CA PRO A 11 -31.65 6.55 32.26
C PRO A 11 -31.69 5.36 31.30
N ASN A 12 -30.58 5.20 30.57
CA ASN A 12 -30.15 4.00 29.85
C ASN A 12 -31.14 3.40 28.83
N ALA A 13 -31.16 3.97 27.63
CA ALA A 13 -31.39 3.14 26.45
C ALA A 13 -30.17 2.20 26.28
N PRO A 14 -30.37 0.88 26.06
CA PRO A 14 -29.26 -0.03 25.78
C PRO A 14 -28.50 0.49 24.55
N VAL A 15 -27.16 0.63 24.71
CA VAL A 15 -26.27 0.92 23.58
C VAL A 15 -26.55 -0.17 22.54
N PRO A 16 -26.97 0.16 21.31
CA PRO A 16 -27.19 -0.85 20.29
C PRO A 16 -25.89 -1.65 20.14
N PRO A 17 -25.99 -3.00 19.95
CA PRO A 17 -24.81 -3.81 19.71
C PRO A 17 -24.02 -3.16 18.56
N ALA A 18 -22.68 -3.15 18.70
CA ALA A 18 -21.80 -2.63 17.67
C ALA A 18 -22.25 -3.20 16.32
N ALA A 19 -22.48 -2.33 15.33
CA ALA A 19 -22.95 -2.78 14.03
C ALA A 19 -21.99 -3.86 13.50
N PRO A 20 -22.51 -4.98 12.99
CA PRO A 20 -21.67 -6.03 12.46
C PRO A 20 -20.74 -5.45 11.40
N GLY A 21 -19.43 -5.79 11.51
CA GLY A 21 -18.38 -5.15 10.70
C GLY A 21 -18.58 -5.34 9.19
N THR A 22 -18.01 -4.44 8.41
CA THR A 22 -17.88 -4.60 6.96
C THR A 22 -16.54 -5.26 6.65
N PHE A 23 -16.51 -6.21 5.70
CA PHE A 23 -15.29 -6.90 5.27
C PHE A 23 -15.12 -6.83 3.76
N VAL A 24 -13.86 -6.72 3.31
CA VAL A 24 -13.53 -6.74 1.89
C VAL A 24 -12.87 -8.08 1.55
N ILE A 25 -13.43 -8.77 0.56
CA ILE A 25 -12.95 -10.07 0.08
C ILE A 25 -12.54 -9.91 -1.38
N ALA A 26 -11.29 -10.24 -1.72
CA ALA A 26 -10.85 -10.29 -3.11
C ALA A 26 -10.92 -11.71 -3.65
N THR A 27 -11.49 -11.88 -4.85
CA THR A 27 -11.43 -13.16 -5.56
C THR A 27 -10.02 -13.41 -6.09
N ALA A 28 -9.62 -14.67 -6.23
CA ALA A 28 -8.38 -15.08 -6.84
C ALA A 28 -8.58 -16.38 -7.64
N GLY A 29 -7.71 -16.70 -8.58
CA GLY A 29 -7.81 -17.92 -9.38
C GLY A 29 -7.75 -17.65 -10.89
N HIS A 30 -7.61 -18.72 -11.67
CA HIS A 30 -7.46 -18.68 -13.11
C HIS A 30 -8.65 -18.02 -13.83
N VAL A 31 -8.44 -17.52 -15.04
CA VAL A 31 -9.54 -17.10 -15.93
C VAL A 31 -10.48 -18.30 -16.18
N ASP A 32 -11.77 -18.03 -16.33
CA ASP A 32 -12.81 -19.07 -16.53
C ASP A 32 -12.96 -20.11 -15.40
N HIS A 33 -12.47 -19.84 -14.19
CA HIS A 33 -12.78 -20.63 -12.99
C HIS A 33 -14.08 -20.20 -12.29
N GLY A 34 -14.84 -19.29 -12.90
CA GLY A 34 -16.17 -18.90 -12.40
C GLY A 34 -16.17 -17.87 -11.27
N LYS A 35 -15.10 -17.06 -11.11
CA LYS A 35 -15.03 -16.01 -10.07
C LYS A 35 -16.20 -15.04 -10.13
N SER A 36 -16.40 -14.39 -11.28
CA SER A 36 -17.48 -13.41 -11.47
C SER A 36 -18.86 -14.05 -11.36
N THR A 37 -19.02 -15.30 -11.84
CA THR A 37 -20.27 -16.05 -11.70
C THR A 37 -20.57 -16.37 -10.23
N LEU A 38 -19.56 -16.78 -9.46
CA LEU A 38 -19.68 -17.03 -8.02
C LEU A 38 -20.10 -15.76 -7.27
N VAL A 39 -19.42 -14.64 -7.54
CA VAL A 39 -19.76 -13.34 -6.95
C VAL A 39 -21.19 -12.93 -7.31
N SER A 40 -21.59 -13.11 -8.57
CA SER A 40 -22.95 -12.79 -9.04
C SER A 40 -24.00 -13.66 -8.33
N SER A 41 -23.74 -14.96 -8.13
CA SER A 41 -24.66 -15.87 -7.42
C SER A 41 -24.81 -15.53 -5.94
N LEU A 42 -23.72 -15.12 -5.27
CA LEU A 42 -23.75 -14.73 -3.86
C LEU A 42 -24.40 -13.37 -3.60
N THR A 43 -24.29 -12.45 -4.57
CA THR A 43 -24.67 -11.03 -4.35
C THR A 43 -25.92 -10.60 -5.13
N GLY A 44 -26.31 -11.40 -6.13
CA GLY A 44 -27.33 -10.98 -7.12
C GLY A 44 -26.88 -9.82 -8.03
N MET A 45 -25.59 -9.45 -7.99
CA MET A 45 -25.03 -8.33 -8.74
C MET A 45 -24.01 -8.82 -9.76
N GLU A 46 -24.03 -8.24 -10.97
CA GLU A 46 -23.02 -8.48 -11.99
C GLU A 46 -21.78 -7.61 -11.70
N PRO A 47 -20.60 -8.19 -11.36
CA PRO A 47 -19.40 -7.41 -11.07
C PRO A 47 -18.76 -6.80 -12.31
N ASP A 48 -18.95 -7.41 -13.52
CA ASP A 48 -18.40 -6.96 -14.78
C ASP A 48 -19.18 -5.77 -15.34
N ARG A 49 -18.55 -4.59 -15.39
CA ARG A 49 -19.20 -3.32 -15.78
C ARG A 49 -19.09 -3.02 -17.26
N TRP A 50 -18.01 -3.48 -17.91
CA TRP A 50 -17.73 -3.10 -19.29
C TRP A 50 -18.46 -4.01 -20.28
N ALA A 51 -19.08 -3.43 -21.29
CA ALA A 51 -19.66 -4.20 -22.37
C ALA A 51 -18.64 -5.11 -23.07
N GLU A 52 -17.37 -4.71 -23.07
CA GLU A 52 -16.26 -5.51 -23.60
C GLU A 52 -15.93 -6.73 -22.74
N GLU A 53 -15.99 -6.63 -21.40
CA GLU A 53 -15.80 -7.74 -20.47
C GLU A 53 -16.86 -8.81 -20.71
N ARG A 54 -18.12 -8.39 -20.72
CA ARG A 54 -19.26 -9.27 -21.03
C ARG A 54 -19.19 -9.91 -22.42
N LYS A 55 -18.70 -9.16 -23.42
CA LYS A 55 -18.56 -9.68 -24.80
C LYS A 55 -17.41 -10.68 -24.92
N ARG A 56 -16.33 -10.52 -24.14
CA ARG A 56 -15.16 -11.36 -24.14
C ARG A 56 -15.22 -12.50 -23.12
N GLY A 57 -16.17 -12.45 -22.18
CA GLY A 57 -16.32 -13.41 -21.10
C GLY A 57 -15.15 -13.39 -20.11
N LEU A 58 -14.44 -12.25 -19.97
CA LEU A 58 -13.31 -12.15 -19.05
C LEU A 58 -13.25 -10.76 -18.40
N THR A 59 -12.96 -10.74 -17.11
CA THR A 59 -12.73 -9.53 -16.31
C THR A 59 -11.40 -8.89 -16.71
N ILE A 60 -11.42 -7.60 -17.03
CA ILE A 60 -10.25 -6.80 -17.47
C ILE A 60 -9.77 -5.89 -16.35
N ASP A 61 -10.71 -5.21 -15.70
CA ASP A 61 -10.46 -4.32 -14.57
C ASP A 61 -11.14 -4.89 -13.31
N LEU A 62 -11.06 -4.19 -12.18
CA LEU A 62 -11.65 -4.64 -10.92
C LEU A 62 -13.18 -4.58 -10.97
N GLY A 63 -13.85 -5.69 -10.72
CA GLY A 63 -15.29 -5.76 -10.51
C GLY A 63 -15.64 -5.52 -9.03
N PHE A 64 -16.86 -5.07 -8.75
CA PHE A 64 -17.29 -4.80 -7.37
C PHE A 64 -18.74 -5.20 -7.17
N ALA A 65 -18.97 -5.98 -6.12
CA ALA A 65 -20.29 -6.39 -5.67
C ALA A 65 -20.34 -6.41 -4.14
N TRP A 66 -21.51 -6.45 -3.54
CA TRP A 66 -21.68 -6.52 -2.09
C TRP A 66 -22.92 -7.31 -1.72
N THR A 67 -22.89 -7.88 -0.51
CA THR A 67 -24.01 -8.61 0.09
C THR A 67 -23.96 -8.51 1.61
N SER A 68 -25.04 -8.87 2.27
CA SER A 68 -25.10 -9.00 3.73
C SER A 68 -25.21 -10.47 4.10
N LEU A 69 -24.42 -10.92 5.05
CA LEU A 69 -24.53 -12.27 5.64
C LEU A 69 -25.71 -12.36 6.60
N PRO A 70 -26.22 -13.57 6.89
CA PRO A 70 -27.26 -13.80 7.90
C PRO A 70 -26.90 -13.28 9.30
N SER A 71 -25.61 -13.24 9.65
CA SER A 71 -25.09 -12.63 10.88
C SER A 71 -25.25 -11.11 10.94
N GLY A 72 -25.60 -10.48 9.80
CA GLY A 72 -25.63 -9.03 9.63
C GLY A 72 -24.30 -8.41 9.24
N ARG A 73 -23.23 -9.20 9.07
CA ARG A 73 -21.96 -8.72 8.52
C ARG A 73 -22.11 -8.35 7.05
N GLU A 74 -21.47 -7.28 6.65
CA GLU A 74 -21.50 -6.76 5.28
C GLU A 74 -20.24 -7.21 4.53
N LEU A 75 -20.41 -7.82 3.37
CA LEU A 75 -19.32 -8.22 2.50
C LEU A 75 -19.24 -7.35 1.25
N ALA A 76 -18.04 -6.85 0.96
CA ALA A 76 -17.72 -6.20 -0.31
C ALA A 76 -16.73 -7.09 -1.08
N PHE A 77 -17.15 -7.56 -2.25
CA PHE A 77 -16.29 -8.35 -3.13
C PHE A 77 -15.52 -7.45 -4.08
N VAL A 78 -14.22 -7.71 -4.22
CA VAL A 78 -13.36 -7.19 -5.27
C VAL A 78 -13.08 -8.34 -6.23
N ASP A 79 -13.78 -8.36 -7.35
CA ASP A 79 -13.57 -9.37 -8.38
C ASP A 79 -12.37 -8.97 -9.25
N VAL A 80 -11.30 -9.78 -9.16
CA VAL A 80 -10.05 -9.47 -9.85
C VAL A 80 -9.91 -10.24 -11.16
N PRO A 81 -9.27 -9.64 -12.18
CA PRO A 81 -9.03 -10.33 -13.44
C PRO A 81 -8.13 -11.55 -13.25
N GLY A 82 -8.52 -12.69 -13.88
CA GLY A 82 -7.77 -13.94 -13.82
C GLY A 82 -6.65 -14.05 -14.84
N HIS A 83 -6.62 -13.19 -15.87
CA HIS A 83 -5.69 -13.30 -16.97
C HIS A 83 -4.33 -12.62 -16.65
N GLU A 84 -3.22 -13.29 -16.96
CA GLU A 84 -1.84 -12.86 -16.70
C GLU A 84 -1.49 -11.43 -17.14
N LYS A 85 -2.09 -10.93 -18.23
CA LYS A 85 -1.90 -9.55 -18.72
C LYS A 85 -2.37 -8.49 -17.74
N PHE A 86 -3.28 -8.85 -16.84
CA PHE A 86 -3.90 -7.94 -15.87
C PHE A 86 -3.39 -8.14 -14.45
N LEU A 87 -2.23 -8.79 -14.28
CA LEU A 87 -1.65 -9.05 -12.96
C LEU A 87 -1.48 -7.78 -12.11
N ALA A 88 -1.16 -6.63 -12.72
CA ALA A 88 -1.09 -5.35 -12.00
C ALA A 88 -2.47 -4.91 -11.46
N ASN A 89 -3.56 -5.17 -12.21
CA ASN A 89 -4.93 -4.90 -11.75
C ASN A 89 -5.31 -5.87 -10.63
N MET A 90 -4.95 -7.14 -10.77
CA MET A 90 -5.16 -8.15 -9.73
C MET A 90 -4.46 -7.77 -8.43
N LEU A 91 -3.17 -7.41 -8.47
CA LEU A 91 -2.42 -6.96 -7.29
C LEU A 91 -3.02 -5.70 -6.64
N ALA A 92 -3.53 -4.77 -7.45
CA ALA A 92 -4.22 -3.58 -6.94
C ALA A 92 -5.57 -3.91 -6.26
N GLY A 93 -6.22 -5.00 -6.64
CA GLY A 93 -7.43 -5.51 -5.99
C GLY A 93 -7.15 -6.32 -4.72
N LEU A 94 -6.14 -7.20 -4.77
CA LEU A 94 -5.73 -8.03 -3.64
C LEU A 94 -5.04 -7.21 -2.54
N GLY A 95 -4.17 -6.25 -2.90
CA GLY A 95 -3.33 -5.53 -1.94
C GLY A 95 -4.09 -4.88 -0.78
N PRO A 96 -5.21 -4.21 -1.01
CA PRO A 96 -6.02 -3.64 0.06
C PRO A 96 -7.04 -4.61 0.69
N ALA A 97 -7.19 -5.83 0.19
CA ALA A 97 -8.18 -6.78 0.69
C ALA A 97 -7.56 -7.66 1.79
N PRO A 98 -8.16 -7.75 2.98
CA PRO A 98 -7.65 -8.58 4.08
C PRO A 98 -7.98 -10.07 3.93
N ILE A 99 -8.95 -10.42 3.09
CA ILE A 99 -9.46 -11.77 2.91
C ILE A 99 -9.42 -12.16 1.44
N ALA A 100 -8.95 -13.37 1.14
CA ALA A 100 -8.94 -13.92 -0.21
C ALA A 100 -9.95 -15.07 -0.37
N CYS A 101 -10.75 -15.00 -1.45
CA CYS A 101 -11.58 -16.10 -1.94
C CYS A 101 -10.90 -16.72 -3.17
N PHE A 102 -10.23 -17.86 -2.97
CA PHE A 102 -9.48 -18.53 -4.04
C PHE A 102 -10.37 -19.52 -4.78
N VAL A 103 -10.54 -19.33 -6.09
CA VAL A 103 -11.53 -20.07 -6.89
C VAL A 103 -10.84 -21.01 -7.88
N ILE A 104 -11.19 -22.28 -7.81
CA ILE A 104 -10.74 -23.35 -8.70
C ILE A 104 -11.97 -24.04 -9.31
N ALA A 105 -11.95 -24.31 -10.62
CA ALA A 105 -13.04 -25.05 -11.26
C ALA A 105 -12.77 -26.55 -11.20
N ALA A 106 -13.75 -27.36 -10.78
CA ALA A 106 -13.65 -28.81 -10.67
C ALA A 106 -13.28 -29.50 -11.98
N ASP A 107 -13.82 -28.99 -13.10
CA ASP A 107 -13.59 -29.52 -14.46
C ASP A 107 -12.20 -29.17 -15.03
N LYS A 108 -11.44 -28.25 -14.40
CA LYS A 108 -10.16 -27.77 -14.91
C LYS A 108 -8.98 -28.04 -13.97
N GLY A 109 -9.22 -28.25 -12.67
CA GLY A 109 -8.19 -28.42 -11.66
C GLY A 109 -7.27 -27.18 -11.53
N TRP A 110 -6.09 -27.40 -10.99
CA TRP A 110 -5.09 -26.33 -10.81
C TRP A 110 -4.47 -25.88 -12.13
N GLN A 111 -4.40 -24.58 -12.38
CA GLN A 111 -3.87 -23.99 -13.60
C GLN A 111 -2.66 -23.09 -13.31
N ALA A 112 -1.86 -22.77 -14.32
CA ALA A 112 -0.66 -21.94 -14.18
C ALA A 112 -0.94 -20.59 -13.52
N GLN A 113 -2.02 -19.89 -13.92
CA GLN A 113 -2.40 -18.61 -13.33
C GLN A 113 -2.91 -18.75 -11.88
N SER A 114 -3.37 -19.94 -11.46
CA SER A 114 -3.67 -20.21 -10.06
C SER A 114 -2.40 -20.11 -9.22
N SER A 115 -1.25 -20.58 -9.73
CA SER A 115 0.04 -20.41 -9.05
C SER A 115 0.45 -18.94 -8.93
N ASP A 116 0.26 -18.13 -9.98
CA ASP A 116 0.57 -16.69 -9.94
C ASP A 116 -0.27 -15.96 -8.87
N HIS A 117 -1.57 -16.30 -8.75
CA HIS A 117 -2.47 -15.73 -7.75
C HIS A 117 -2.12 -16.21 -6.33
N ARG A 118 -1.78 -17.49 -6.15
CA ARG A 118 -1.29 -18.04 -4.88
C ARG A 118 -0.03 -17.30 -4.42
N ASP A 119 0.93 -17.12 -5.31
CA ASP A 119 2.19 -16.45 -5.01
C ASP A 119 1.98 -14.96 -4.70
N ALA A 120 1.03 -14.31 -5.37
CA ALA A 120 0.64 -12.94 -5.05
C ALA A 120 0.01 -12.81 -3.65
N ILE A 121 -0.90 -13.72 -3.28
CA ILE A 121 -1.52 -13.79 -1.95
C ILE A 121 -0.46 -14.02 -0.87
N ALA A 122 0.46 -14.95 -1.11
CA ALA A 122 1.57 -15.24 -0.19
C ALA A 122 2.52 -14.03 -0.05
N ALA A 123 2.86 -13.35 -1.15
CA ALA A 123 3.71 -12.16 -1.14
C ALA A 123 3.06 -10.99 -0.40
N LEU A 124 1.74 -10.81 -0.54
CA LEU A 124 0.95 -9.81 0.19
C LEU A 124 0.74 -10.18 1.66
N GLY A 125 1.01 -11.45 2.05
CA GLY A 125 0.85 -11.92 3.42
C GLY A 125 -0.62 -11.98 3.86
N ILE A 126 -1.54 -12.27 2.93
CA ILE A 126 -2.96 -12.45 3.23
C ILE A 126 -3.12 -13.81 3.91
N THR A 127 -3.51 -13.80 5.18
CA THR A 127 -3.60 -15.00 6.05
C THR A 127 -5.04 -15.51 6.24
N HIS A 128 -6.03 -14.69 5.91
CA HIS A 128 -7.43 -15.06 6.03
C HIS A 128 -8.01 -15.32 4.64
N GLY A 129 -8.76 -16.40 4.51
CA GLY A 129 -9.37 -16.73 3.23
C GLY A 129 -9.99 -18.13 3.22
N LEU A 130 -10.55 -18.45 2.05
CA LEU A 130 -11.13 -19.75 1.76
C LEU A 130 -10.82 -20.15 0.33
N VAL A 131 -10.92 -21.41 0.03
CA VAL A 131 -10.89 -21.94 -1.34
C VAL A 131 -12.27 -22.40 -1.75
N VAL A 132 -12.71 -22.03 -2.94
CA VAL A 132 -14.00 -22.46 -3.50
C VAL A 132 -13.76 -23.28 -4.75
N ILE A 133 -14.19 -24.55 -4.72
CA ILE A 133 -14.21 -25.42 -5.88
C ILE A 133 -15.56 -25.21 -6.58
N THR A 134 -15.53 -24.55 -7.75
CA THR A 134 -16.73 -24.23 -8.54
C THR A 134 -17.03 -25.32 -9.57
N ARG A 135 -18.21 -25.23 -10.23
CA ARG A 135 -18.66 -26.14 -11.29
C ARG A 135 -18.75 -27.60 -10.85
N ALA A 136 -19.15 -27.82 -9.61
CA ALA A 136 -19.34 -29.16 -9.07
C ALA A 136 -20.33 -30.01 -9.89
N ASP A 137 -21.34 -29.35 -10.47
CA ASP A 137 -22.33 -29.96 -11.35
C ASP A 137 -21.76 -30.49 -12.68
N LEU A 138 -20.69 -29.91 -13.17
CA LEU A 138 -20.08 -30.31 -14.47
C LEU A 138 -19.10 -31.48 -14.32
N ALA A 139 -18.46 -31.64 -13.17
CA ALA A 139 -17.41 -32.64 -12.97
C ALA A 139 -17.42 -33.19 -11.54
N PRO A 140 -18.50 -33.83 -11.08
CA PRO A 140 -18.61 -34.33 -9.71
C PRO A 140 -17.53 -35.36 -9.37
N ASP A 141 -17.13 -36.20 -10.32
CA ASP A 141 -16.13 -37.26 -10.12
C ASP A 141 -14.69 -36.72 -9.94
N THR A 142 -14.44 -35.45 -10.19
CA THR A 142 -13.08 -34.84 -10.09
C THR A 142 -12.91 -34.01 -8.81
N ILE A 143 -13.92 -33.81 -8.01
CA ILE A 143 -13.91 -32.93 -6.82
C ILE A 143 -12.82 -33.36 -5.84
N ASP A 144 -12.77 -34.62 -5.42
CA ASP A 144 -11.78 -35.12 -4.47
C ASP A 144 -10.34 -34.96 -4.98
N ALA A 145 -10.14 -35.24 -6.29
CA ALA A 145 -8.83 -35.06 -6.91
C ALA A 145 -8.42 -33.58 -6.96
N THR A 146 -9.36 -32.69 -7.28
CA THR A 146 -9.13 -31.25 -7.29
C THR A 146 -8.84 -30.70 -5.90
N GLU A 147 -9.55 -31.18 -4.87
CA GLU A 147 -9.27 -30.81 -3.49
C GLU A 147 -7.86 -31.23 -3.06
N ALA A 148 -7.47 -32.47 -3.34
CA ALA A 148 -6.13 -32.98 -3.04
C ALA A 148 -5.04 -32.16 -3.75
N GLU A 149 -5.25 -31.78 -5.00
CA GLU A 149 -4.37 -30.91 -5.77
C GLU A 149 -4.27 -29.51 -5.14
N VAL A 150 -5.38 -28.90 -4.77
CA VAL A 150 -5.44 -27.61 -4.06
C VAL A 150 -4.64 -27.66 -2.76
N ARG A 151 -4.89 -28.68 -1.91
CA ARG A 151 -4.15 -28.88 -0.66
C ARG A 151 -2.65 -28.99 -0.90
N ALA A 152 -2.24 -29.72 -1.96
CA ALA A 152 -0.83 -29.86 -2.31
C ALA A 152 -0.19 -28.51 -2.71
N HIS A 153 -0.88 -27.72 -3.51
CA HIS A 153 -0.37 -26.42 -3.99
C HIS A 153 -0.38 -25.32 -2.93
N MET A 154 -1.26 -25.40 -1.93
CA MET A 154 -1.35 -24.43 -0.84
C MET A 154 -0.34 -24.65 0.29
N ARG A 155 0.37 -25.79 0.33
CA ARG A 155 1.37 -26.09 1.37
C ARG A 155 2.44 -25.01 1.45
N GLY A 156 2.77 -24.59 2.70
CA GLY A 156 3.76 -23.56 2.98
C GLY A 156 3.31 -22.15 2.62
N THR A 157 2.04 -21.96 2.25
CA THR A 157 1.46 -20.63 2.03
C THR A 157 0.63 -20.19 3.25
N PRO A 158 0.34 -18.90 3.40
CA PRO A 158 -0.54 -18.42 4.48
C PRO A 158 -1.96 -19.02 4.48
N LEU A 159 -2.42 -19.57 3.35
CA LEU A 159 -3.73 -20.20 3.18
C LEU A 159 -3.67 -21.74 3.18
N GLU A 160 -2.61 -22.34 3.69
CA GLU A 160 -2.46 -23.81 3.74
C GLU A 160 -3.63 -24.51 4.45
N THR A 161 -4.12 -23.92 5.53
CA THR A 161 -5.23 -24.44 6.34
C THR A 161 -6.58 -23.82 6.03
N ALA A 162 -6.68 -23.05 4.94
CA ALA A 162 -7.94 -22.42 4.55
C ALA A 162 -9.04 -23.46 4.31
N PRO A 163 -10.29 -23.19 4.72
CA PRO A 163 -11.41 -24.07 4.42
C PRO A 163 -11.63 -24.17 2.92
N ILE A 164 -12.04 -25.36 2.45
CA ILE A 164 -12.41 -25.62 1.06
C ILE A 164 -13.90 -25.91 1.01
N VAL A 165 -14.62 -25.20 0.15
CA VAL A 165 -16.06 -25.39 -0.07
C VAL A 165 -16.31 -25.69 -1.54
N THR A 166 -17.13 -26.70 -1.81
CA THR A 166 -17.51 -27.10 -3.18
C THR A 166 -18.87 -26.54 -3.53
N VAL A 167 -18.98 -25.86 -4.70
CA VAL A 167 -20.23 -25.20 -5.10
C VAL A 167 -20.54 -25.38 -6.57
N SER A 168 -21.82 -25.34 -6.89
CA SER A 168 -22.31 -25.02 -8.25
C SER A 168 -23.09 -23.70 -8.20
N ALA A 169 -22.54 -22.66 -8.78
CA ALA A 169 -23.22 -21.36 -8.90
C ALA A 169 -24.47 -21.44 -9.81
N THR A 170 -24.58 -22.47 -10.67
CA THR A 170 -25.70 -22.69 -11.58
C THR A 170 -26.87 -23.38 -10.89
N THR A 171 -26.62 -24.41 -10.09
CA THR A 171 -27.66 -25.17 -9.40
C THR A 171 -27.99 -24.61 -8.00
N GLY A 172 -27.09 -23.81 -7.43
CA GLY A 172 -27.16 -23.32 -6.06
C GLY A 172 -26.59 -24.28 -5.01
N GLU A 173 -26.13 -25.46 -5.41
CA GLU A 173 -25.53 -26.44 -4.52
C GLU A 173 -24.29 -25.89 -3.82
N GLY A 174 -24.18 -26.08 -2.50
CA GLY A 174 -23.06 -25.63 -1.66
C GLY A 174 -23.04 -24.14 -1.34
N LEU A 175 -23.95 -23.30 -1.86
CA LEU A 175 -23.95 -21.86 -1.57
C LEU A 175 -24.29 -21.54 -0.11
N ASP A 176 -25.17 -22.31 0.54
CA ASP A 176 -25.49 -22.11 1.95
C ASP A 176 -24.29 -22.44 2.87
N GLU A 177 -23.55 -23.50 2.54
CA GLU A 177 -22.30 -23.84 3.21
C GLU A 177 -21.26 -22.75 3.00
N LEU A 178 -21.12 -22.24 1.78
CA LEU A 178 -20.21 -21.14 1.46
C LEU A 178 -20.53 -19.88 2.27
N ILE A 179 -21.80 -19.52 2.42
CA ILE A 179 -22.25 -18.39 3.24
C ILE A 179 -21.85 -18.61 4.70
N THR A 180 -22.00 -19.81 5.22
CA THR A 180 -21.58 -20.16 6.59
C THR A 180 -20.07 -20.03 6.78
N VAL A 181 -19.28 -20.57 5.86
CA VAL A 181 -17.81 -20.48 5.91
C VAL A 181 -17.32 -19.03 5.72
N LEU A 182 -17.98 -18.23 4.88
CA LEU A 182 -17.67 -16.80 4.77
C LEU A 182 -17.89 -16.05 6.08
N ASP A 183 -18.93 -16.44 6.83
CA ASP A 183 -19.19 -15.84 8.14
C ASP A 183 -18.13 -16.24 9.17
N GLU A 184 -17.70 -17.49 9.20
CA GLU A 184 -16.62 -17.99 10.05
C GLU A 184 -15.27 -17.31 9.72
N VAL A 185 -14.92 -17.21 8.45
CA VAL A 185 -13.67 -16.57 8.01
C VAL A 185 -13.65 -15.08 8.37
N THR A 186 -14.78 -14.38 8.24
CA THR A 186 -14.90 -12.97 8.64
C THR A 186 -14.91 -12.78 10.15
N ASP A 187 -15.42 -13.75 10.92
CA ASP A 187 -15.35 -13.73 12.38
C ASP A 187 -13.92 -13.91 12.90
N ALA A 188 -13.15 -14.79 12.25
CA ALA A 188 -11.75 -15.02 12.55
C ALA A 188 -10.83 -13.86 12.14
N ALA A 189 -11.27 -13.02 11.19
CA ALA A 189 -10.49 -11.89 10.74
C ALA A 189 -10.47 -10.77 11.80
N GLN A 190 -9.29 -10.17 12.01
CA GLN A 190 -9.15 -9.08 12.97
C GLN A 190 -10.08 -7.92 12.61
N ALA A 191 -10.83 -7.45 13.59
CA ALA A 191 -11.67 -6.27 13.41
C ALA A 191 -10.83 -5.06 13.04
N PRO A 192 -11.20 -4.31 12.00
CA PRO A 192 -10.43 -3.17 11.53
C PRO A 192 -10.50 -2.02 12.55
N ASP A 193 -9.36 -1.35 12.78
CA ASP A 193 -9.29 -0.20 13.68
C ASP A 193 -9.84 1.07 13.02
N ALA A 194 -11.04 1.46 13.46
CA ALA A 194 -11.69 2.70 13.01
C ALA A 194 -11.06 3.98 13.61
N SER A 195 -10.20 3.87 14.61
CA SER A 195 -9.47 4.99 15.22
C SER A 195 -8.09 5.21 14.60
N ALA A 196 -7.62 4.27 13.78
CA ALA A 196 -6.34 4.38 13.11
C ALA A 196 -6.27 5.54 12.12
N ARG A 197 -5.07 5.92 11.75
CA ARG A 197 -4.83 6.90 10.67
C ARG A 197 -5.26 6.33 9.31
N VAL A 198 -5.84 7.18 8.48
CA VAL A 198 -6.30 6.82 7.14
C VAL A 198 -5.14 6.76 6.16
N ARG A 199 -5.08 5.68 5.37
CA ARG A 199 -4.37 5.57 4.10
C ARG A 199 -5.28 4.84 3.11
N LEU A 200 -5.91 5.59 2.22
CA LEU A 200 -6.75 5.04 1.17
C LEU A 200 -6.01 5.17 -0.16
N TRP A 201 -5.59 4.03 -0.71
CA TRP A 201 -4.99 3.98 -2.04
C TRP A 201 -6.06 4.14 -3.12
N VAL A 202 -5.83 5.10 -4.03
CA VAL A 202 -6.70 5.35 -5.17
C VAL A 202 -6.52 4.24 -6.22
N ASP A 203 -7.61 3.62 -6.63
CA ASP A 203 -7.61 2.67 -7.74
C ASP A 203 -8.22 3.24 -9.02
N ARG A 204 -9.13 4.22 -8.90
CA ARG A 204 -9.72 4.95 -10.03
C ARG A 204 -9.97 6.40 -9.65
N ALA A 205 -9.84 7.30 -10.65
CA ALA A 205 -10.26 8.68 -10.57
C ALA A 205 -11.10 9.02 -11.82
N PHE A 206 -12.17 9.76 -11.65
CA PHE A 206 -13.05 10.18 -12.74
C PHE A 206 -13.87 11.41 -12.36
N THR A 207 -14.37 12.11 -13.37
CA THR A 207 -15.23 13.27 -13.18
C THR A 207 -16.70 12.89 -13.33
N ILE A 208 -17.52 13.28 -12.36
CA ILE A 208 -18.99 13.18 -12.44
C ILE A 208 -19.54 14.57 -12.77
N ARG A 209 -20.32 14.68 -13.86
CA ARG A 209 -20.95 15.94 -14.25
C ARG A 209 -21.81 16.50 -13.12
N GLY A 210 -21.52 17.71 -12.68
CA GLY A 210 -22.22 18.39 -11.58
C GLY A 210 -21.73 18.04 -10.18
N ALA A 211 -21.02 16.92 -9.98
CA ALA A 211 -20.46 16.53 -8.68
C ALA A 211 -18.97 16.85 -8.56
N GLY A 212 -18.22 16.88 -9.65
CA GLY A 212 -16.77 17.09 -9.66
C GLY A 212 -15.98 15.79 -9.69
N THR A 213 -14.77 15.82 -9.16
CA THR A 213 -13.84 14.69 -9.17
C THR A 213 -14.14 13.71 -8.05
N VAL A 214 -14.20 12.44 -8.43
CA VAL A 214 -14.40 11.32 -7.52
C VAL A 214 -13.25 10.35 -7.67
N VAL A 215 -12.67 9.95 -6.54
CA VAL A 215 -11.73 8.83 -6.46
C VAL A 215 -12.37 7.64 -5.77
N THR A 216 -11.95 6.43 -6.14
CA THR A 216 -12.38 5.22 -5.46
C THR A 216 -11.19 4.48 -4.87
N GLY A 217 -11.43 3.76 -3.77
CA GLY A 217 -10.44 2.95 -3.08
C GLY A 217 -11.07 2.05 -2.02
N THR A 218 -10.26 1.20 -1.40
CA THR A 218 -10.64 0.41 -0.24
C THR A 218 -10.08 1.06 1.02
N LEU A 219 -10.96 1.43 1.95
CA LEU A 219 -10.60 1.94 3.26
C LEU A 219 -10.33 0.74 4.17
N THR A 220 -9.06 0.51 4.50
CA THR A 220 -8.62 -0.66 5.29
C THR A 220 -8.55 -0.38 6.79
N ALA A 221 -8.34 0.88 7.18
CA ALA A 221 -8.22 1.33 8.56
C ALA A 221 -8.60 2.81 8.66
N GLY A 222 -8.94 3.27 9.87
CA GLY A 222 -9.39 4.64 10.11
C GLY A 222 -10.80 4.88 9.57
N ARG A 223 -11.28 6.08 9.68
CA ARG A 223 -12.61 6.50 9.18
C ARG A 223 -12.50 7.77 8.34
N LEU A 224 -13.38 7.91 7.36
CA LEU A 224 -13.50 9.11 6.54
C LEU A 224 -14.86 9.77 6.77
N ARG A 225 -14.88 11.10 6.89
CA ARG A 225 -16.09 11.90 7.07
C ARG A 225 -16.24 12.96 5.99
N THR A 226 -17.47 13.24 5.62
CA THR A 226 -17.78 14.38 4.77
C THR A 226 -17.41 15.67 5.50
N GLY A 227 -16.74 16.58 4.79
CA GLY A 227 -16.25 17.86 5.32
C GLY A 227 -14.88 17.82 5.95
N GLU A 228 -14.32 16.64 6.21
CA GLU A 228 -12.96 16.55 6.76
C GLU A 228 -11.89 16.89 5.70
N THR A 229 -10.70 17.15 6.20
CA THR A 229 -9.53 17.47 5.41
C THR A 229 -8.58 16.28 5.38
N VAL A 230 -8.13 15.89 4.18
CA VAL A 230 -7.16 14.82 3.96
C VAL A 230 -5.99 15.33 3.13
N ARG A 231 -4.79 14.74 3.31
CA ARG A 231 -3.67 14.97 2.40
C ARG A 231 -3.81 14.05 1.20
N LEU A 232 -3.85 14.61 0.02
CA LEU A 232 -3.79 13.89 -1.24
C LEU A 232 -2.32 13.87 -1.70
N HIS A 233 -1.71 12.68 -1.69
CA HIS A 233 -0.33 12.47 -2.10
C HIS A 233 -0.27 11.56 -3.33
N GLY A 234 0.41 11.99 -4.37
CA GLY A 234 0.52 11.28 -5.63
C GLY A 234 1.74 11.66 -6.45
N GLU A 235 1.78 11.20 -7.69
CA GLU A 235 2.90 11.49 -8.60
C GLU A 235 2.95 12.96 -9.00
N SER A 236 1.77 13.53 -9.29
CA SER A 236 1.63 14.91 -9.79
C SER A 236 1.07 15.89 -8.76
N ILE A 237 0.72 15.40 -7.56
CA ILE A 237 -0.02 16.17 -6.57
C ILE A 237 0.40 15.81 -5.15
N ASP A 238 0.65 16.84 -4.33
CA ASP A 238 0.83 16.70 -2.90
C ASP A 238 0.28 17.92 -2.19
N ARG A 239 -0.98 17.85 -1.77
CA ARG A 239 -1.66 18.94 -1.08
C ARG A 239 -2.82 18.46 -0.21
N THR A 240 -3.23 19.32 0.68
CA THR A 240 -4.42 19.11 1.50
C THR A 240 -5.70 19.43 0.72
N VAL A 241 -6.69 18.55 0.79
CA VAL A 241 -7.98 18.68 0.09
C VAL A 241 -9.14 18.35 1.02
N SER A 242 -10.34 18.89 0.72
CA SER A 242 -11.55 18.60 1.51
C SER A 242 -12.37 17.49 0.87
N VAL A 243 -12.88 16.59 1.68
CA VAL A 243 -13.86 15.57 1.31
C VAL A 243 -15.23 16.25 1.16
N ARG A 244 -15.72 16.38 -0.06
CA ARG A 244 -17.01 17.00 -0.36
C ARG A 244 -18.18 16.06 -0.08
N GLY A 245 -17.98 14.76 -0.27
CA GLY A 245 -19.00 13.74 -0.07
C GLY A 245 -18.41 12.34 -0.16
N LEU A 246 -19.12 11.40 0.41
CA LEU A 246 -18.77 9.99 0.44
C LEU A 246 -19.91 9.13 -0.08
N GLN A 247 -19.56 8.06 -0.79
CA GLN A 247 -20.50 7.03 -1.18
C GLN A 247 -19.89 5.65 -0.90
N SER A 248 -20.71 4.76 -0.34
CA SER A 248 -20.41 3.35 -0.18
C SER A 248 -21.64 2.56 -0.59
N ARG A 249 -21.48 1.44 -1.29
CA ARG A 249 -22.60 0.59 -1.76
C ARG A 249 -23.67 1.38 -2.52
N ASN A 250 -23.26 2.27 -3.41
CA ASN A 250 -24.10 3.19 -4.21
C ASN A 250 -24.99 4.14 -3.38
N SER A 251 -24.75 4.28 -2.09
CA SER A 251 -25.50 5.18 -1.20
C SER A 251 -24.61 6.27 -0.65
N SER A 252 -25.10 7.51 -0.60
CA SER A 252 -24.40 8.63 0.03
C SER A 252 -24.39 8.45 1.55
N THR A 253 -23.27 8.75 2.17
CA THR A 253 -23.10 8.66 3.63
C THR A 253 -22.29 9.83 4.17
N ALA A 254 -22.51 10.19 5.43
CA ALA A 254 -21.71 11.20 6.12
C ALA A 254 -20.37 10.66 6.60
N GLU A 255 -20.28 9.35 6.85
CA GLU A 255 -19.09 8.68 7.38
C GLU A 255 -18.94 7.29 6.74
N VAL A 256 -17.70 6.88 6.50
CA VAL A 256 -17.33 5.50 6.12
C VAL A 256 -16.35 4.97 7.13
N VAL A 257 -16.65 3.80 7.69
CA VAL A 257 -15.78 3.03 8.59
C VAL A 257 -14.99 1.99 7.78
N PRO A 258 -13.85 1.47 8.30
CA PRO A 258 -13.14 0.38 7.64
C PRO A 258 -13.92 -0.95 7.86
N GLN A 259 -13.75 -1.94 7.13
CA GLN A 259 -13.17 -2.19 5.82
C GLN A 259 -14.27 -1.96 4.77
N ALA A 260 -14.16 -0.93 3.98
CA ALA A 260 -15.22 -0.59 3.05
C ALA A 260 -14.66 -0.12 1.70
N ARG A 261 -15.41 -0.43 0.67
CA ARG A 261 -15.24 0.19 -0.65
C ARG A 261 -15.87 1.57 -0.64
N VAL A 262 -15.11 2.61 -0.94
CA VAL A 262 -15.58 3.99 -0.87
C VAL A 262 -15.28 4.77 -2.14
N ALA A 263 -16.25 5.60 -2.55
CA ALA A 263 -16.06 6.68 -3.50
C ALA A 263 -16.01 8.01 -2.74
N VAL A 264 -14.92 8.74 -2.91
CA VAL A 264 -14.64 10.01 -2.23
C VAL A 264 -14.70 11.12 -3.25
N ASN A 265 -15.66 12.03 -3.09
CA ASN A 265 -15.74 13.25 -3.88
C ASN A 265 -14.80 14.29 -3.27
N LEU A 266 -13.84 14.77 -4.06
CA LEU A 266 -12.83 15.74 -3.66
C LEU A 266 -13.18 17.12 -4.17
N ARG A 267 -12.95 18.15 -3.34
CA ARG A 267 -13.18 19.53 -3.71
C ARG A 267 -11.97 20.09 -4.47
N ASP A 268 -12.23 20.77 -5.59
CA ASP A 268 -11.25 21.57 -6.34
C ASP A 268 -9.99 20.80 -6.77
N VAL A 269 -10.17 19.53 -7.15
CA VAL A 269 -9.12 18.66 -7.69
C VAL A 269 -9.49 18.24 -9.11
N PRO A 270 -8.69 18.55 -10.13
CA PRO A 270 -8.87 18.01 -11.47
C PRO A 270 -8.64 16.50 -11.52
N ALA A 271 -9.49 15.75 -12.23
CA ALA A 271 -9.36 14.30 -12.30
C ALA A 271 -8.10 13.85 -13.05
N GLU A 272 -7.61 14.66 -13.97
CA GLU A 272 -6.38 14.45 -14.75
C GLU A 272 -5.09 14.52 -13.93
N GLU A 273 -5.13 15.14 -12.74
CA GLU A 273 -4.01 15.15 -11.79
C GLU A 273 -3.92 13.88 -10.94
N LEU A 274 -4.95 13.00 -11.02
CA LEU A 274 -5.11 11.86 -10.16
C LEU A 274 -4.88 10.56 -10.91
N HIS A 275 -4.06 9.69 -10.31
CA HIS A 275 -3.67 8.43 -10.90
C HIS A 275 -3.91 7.26 -9.93
N ARG A 276 -4.01 6.06 -10.48
CA ARG A 276 -3.94 4.85 -9.66
C ARG A 276 -2.61 4.81 -8.91
N GLY A 277 -2.66 4.55 -7.61
CA GLY A 277 -1.49 4.55 -6.74
C GLY A 277 -1.21 5.86 -6.02
N ASP A 278 -2.06 6.89 -6.23
CA ASP A 278 -2.13 8.04 -5.33
C ASP A 278 -2.84 7.63 -4.04
N ALA A 279 -2.72 8.43 -2.99
CA ALA A 279 -3.28 8.09 -1.69
C ALA A 279 -3.95 9.29 -1.01
N LEU A 280 -5.09 9.03 -0.36
CA LEU A 280 -5.69 9.93 0.62
C LEU A 280 -5.20 9.54 2.01
N LEU A 281 -4.68 10.49 2.75
CA LEU A 281 -3.98 10.28 4.01
C LEU A 281 -4.53 11.16 5.12
N THR A 282 -4.52 10.68 6.36
CA THR A 282 -4.61 11.57 7.52
C THR A 282 -3.43 12.56 7.45
N PRO A 283 -3.69 13.90 7.51
CA PRO A 283 -2.63 14.90 7.44
C PRO A 283 -1.54 14.66 8.49
N ASP A 284 -0.28 14.84 8.11
CA ASP A 284 0.92 14.74 8.96
C ASP A 284 1.12 13.42 9.71
N ALA A 285 0.29 12.41 9.42
CA ALA A 285 0.33 11.13 10.11
C ALA A 285 1.21 10.08 9.42
N TRP A 286 1.61 10.28 8.16
CA TRP A 286 2.34 9.29 7.36
C TRP A 286 3.72 9.80 6.96
N PRO A 287 4.78 8.97 7.06
CA PRO A 287 6.06 9.29 6.46
C PRO A 287 5.94 9.09 4.95
N ILE A 288 6.52 10.00 4.19
CA ILE A 288 6.60 9.92 2.73
C ILE A 288 8.05 9.57 2.38
N VAL A 289 8.27 8.34 1.91
CA VAL A 289 9.61 7.76 1.82
C VAL A 289 9.89 7.15 0.46
N ASP A 290 11.13 7.23 0.01
CA ASP A 290 11.63 6.66 -1.24
C ASP A 290 12.74 5.62 -1.01
N VAL A 291 13.27 5.50 0.23
CA VAL A 291 14.28 4.52 0.60
C VAL A 291 13.78 3.66 1.75
N LEU A 292 13.86 2.34 1.60
CA LEU A 292 13.36 1.36 2.55
C LEU A 292 14.38 0.25 2.75
N ASP A 293 14.46 -0.30 3.97
CA ASP A 293 15.09 -1.60 4.19
C ASP A 293 14.00 -2.66 4.40
N VAL A 294 14.17 -3.80 3.74
CA VAL A 294 13.14 -4.83 3.61
C VAL A 294 13.71 -6.23 3.88
N ARG A 295 12.80 -7.14 4.27
CA ARG A 295 13.05 -8.59 4.37
C ARG A 295 12.21 -9.32 3.35
N ARG A 296 12.80 -10.32 2.67
CA ARG A 296 12.09 -11.26 1.82
C ARG A 296 11.15 -12.15 2.66
N THR A 297 9.95 -12.35 2.18
CA THR A 297 8.96 -13.25 2.81
C THR A 297 8.69 -14.49 1.97
N MET A 298 8.90 -14.40 0.66
CA MET A 298 8.78 -15.52 -0.27
C MET A 298 9.45 -15.18 -1.61
N GLY A 299 9.56 -16.15 -2.51
CA GLY A 299 10.06 -15.98 -3.87
C GLY A 299 11.58 -16.12 -4.00
N GLN A 300 12.17 -15.47 -5.00
CA GLN A 300 13.59 -15.59 -5.32
C GLN A 300 14.49 -14.89 -4.29
N PRO A 301 15.71 -15.40 -4.05
CA PRO A 301 16.71 -14.69 -3.25
C PRO A 301 17.00 -13.29 -3.79
N LEU A 302 17.18 -12.30 -2.89
CA LEU A 302 17.35 -10.90 -3.30
C LEU A 302 18.72 -10.63 -3.93
N ASP A 303 19.71 -11.48 -3.69
CA ASP A 303 21.05 -11.42 -4.28
C ASP A 303 21.18 -12.15 -5.64
N ALA A 304 20.06 -12.55 -6.25
CA ALA A 304 20.01 -13.20 -7.57
C ALA A 304 20.48 -12.31 -8.74
N GLY A 305 21.00 -11.11 -8.48
CA GLY A 305 21.59 -10.21 -9.49
C GLY A 305 20.60 -9.31 -10.24
N VAL A 306 19.31 -9.33 -9.91
CA VAL A 306 18.31 -8.43 -10.48
C VAL A 306 18.31 -7.11 -9.72
N VAL A 307 18.57 -6.00 -10.43
CA VAL A 307 18.73 -4.67 -9.81
C VAL A 307 17.50 -3.79 -10.01
N GLU A 308 16.86 -3.87 -11.17
CA GLU A 308 15.68 -3.06 -11.52
C GLU A 308 14.44 -3.93 -11.52
N LEU A 309 13.47 -3.55 -10.73
CA LEU A 309 12.22 -4.27 -10.51
C LEU A 309 11.05 -3.28 -10.48
N MET A 310 9.84 -3.82 -10.54
CA MET A 310 8.61 -3.09 -10.31
C MET A 310 8.06 -3.49 -8.95
N ALA A 311 7.88 -2.53 -8.05
CA ALA A 311 7.24 -2.73 -6.76
C ALA A 311 5.74 -2.43 -6.86
N HIS A 312 4.92 -3.35 -6.38
CA HIS A 312 3.48 -3.17 -6.22
C HIS A 312 3.16 -3.03 -4.73
N ILE A 313 2.52 -1.93 -4.36
CA ILE A 313 2.25 -1.54 -2.98
C ILE A 313 0.87 -0.87 -2.93
N GLY A 314 -0.10 -1.47 -2.24
CA GLY A 314 -1.50 -1.04 -2.34
C GLY A 314 -1.95 -1.09 -3.80
N THR A 315 -2.38 0.05 -4.37
CA THR A 315 -2.71 0.15 -5.79
C THR A 315 -1.59 0.75 -6.65
N ALA A 316 -0.48 1.16 -6.02
CA ALA A 316 0.66 1.74 -6.71
C ALA A 316 1.55 0.67 -7.37
N ALA A 317 2.10 1.01 -8.54
CA ALA A 317 3.15 0.25 -9.22
C ALA A 317 4.30 1.21 -9.53
N VAL A 318 5.46 1.02 -8.90
CA VAL A 318 6.58 1.97 -8.95
C VAL A 318 7.87 1.25 -9.32
N PRO A 319 8.66 1.76 -10.28
CA PRO A 319 10.00 1.25 -10.52
C PRO A 319 10.86 1.36 -9.25
N VAL A 320 11.64 0.32 -8.96
CA VAL A 320 12.54 0.31 -7.81
C VAL A 320 13.91 -0.23 -8.18
N ARG A 321 14.93 0.33 -7.54
CA ARG A 321 16.27 -0.20 -7.54
C ARG A 321 16.50 -1.01 -6.27
N LEU A 322 16.93 -2.27 -6.44
CA LEU A 322 17.24 -3.17 -5.35
C LEU A 322 18.75 -3.21 -5.11
N ARG A 323 19.17 -3.03 -3.85
CA ARG A 323 20.53 -3.27 -3.37
C ARG A 323 20.48 -4.37 -2.30
N ALA A 324 20.81 -5.58 -2.69
CA ALA A 324 20.86 -6.71 -1.76
C ALA A 324 21.96 -6.53 -0.70
N PHE A 325 21.67 -6.94 0.53
CA PHE A 325 22.64 -7.12 1.61
C PHE A 325 23.02 -8.59 1.75
N ASP A 326 22.04 -9.46 1.56
CA ASP A 326 22.12 -10.92 1.51
C ASP A 326 20.91 -11.47 0.74
N ALA A 327 20.68 -12.78 0.77
CA ALA A 327 19.55 -13.43 0.09
C ALA A 327 18.17 -13.01 0.65
N GLU A 328 18.12 -12.54 1.91
CA GLU A 328 16.88 -12.25 2.64
C GLU A 328 16.62 -10.75 2.82
N HIS A 329 17.67 -9.91 2.80
CA HIS A 329 17.56 -8.50 3.13
C HIS A 329 18.11 -7.60 2.02
N ALA A 330 17.41 -6.49 1.79
CA ALA A 330 17.83 -5.51 0.79
C ALA A 330 17.40 -4.09 1.18
N ARG A 331 18.03 -3.12 0.52
CA ARG A 331 17.54 -1.74 0.41
C ARG A 331 16.83 -1.56 -0.91
N LEU A 332 15.64 -0.96 -0.86
CA LEU A 332 14.91 -0.49 -2.02
C LEU A 332 15.03 1.02 -2.14
N THR A 333 15.25 1.50 -3.35
CA THR A 333 15.09 2.92 -3.71
C THR A 333 13.95 3.02 -4.71
N LEU A 334 12.87 3.68 -4.33
CA LEU A 334 11.68 3.87 -5.15
C LEU A 334 11.89 5.02 -6.12
N ALA A 335 11.34 4.95 -7.33
CA ALA A 335 11.41 6.03 -8.30
C ALA A 335 10.60 7.28 -7.88
N ARG A 336 9.62 7.12 -6.99
CA ARG A 336 8.91 8.22 -6.33
C ARG A 336 8.61 7.89 -4.87
N PRO A 337 8.51 8.91 -3.99
CA PRO A 337 8.15 8.70 -2.60
C PRO A 337 6.72 8.15 -2.45
N LEU A 338 6.50 7.30 -1.44
CA LEU A 338 5.21 6.72 -1.10
C LEU A 338 4.94 6.82 0.40
N PRO A 339 3.66 6.85 0.83
CA PRO A 339 3.28 6.83 2.25
C PRO A 339 3.40 5.41 2.82
N LEU A 340 4.58 5.03 3.27
CA LEU A 340 4.87 3.67 3.73
C LEU A 340 5.26 3.64 5.21
N GLN A 341 5.03 2.49 5.84
CA GLN A 341 5.36 2.24 7.24
C GLN A 341 6.03 0.87 7.42
N VAL A 342 6.61 0.64 8.58
CA VAL A 342 7.06 -0.68 9.02
C VAL A 342 5.87 -1.63 9.04
N GLY A 343 6.08 -2.86 8.54
CA GLY A 343 5.02 -3.86 8.40
C GLY A 343 4.31 -3.86 7.04
N ASP A 344 4.50 -2.83 6.20
CA ASP A 344 3.91 -2.83 4.85
C ASP A 344 4.47 -3.96 3.99
N ARG A 345 3.61 -4.51 3.12
CA ARG A 345 3.94 -5.58 2.17
C ARG A 345 4.18 -5.01 0.79
N ILE A 346 5.19 -5.55 0.11
CA ILE A 346 5.59 -5.16 -1.25
C ILE A 346 5.70 -6.42 -2.09
N VAL A 347 5.12 -6.39 -3.28
CA VAL A 347 5.30 -7.44 -4.28
C VAL A 347 6.27 -6.96 -5.34
N LEU A 348 7.39 -7.64 -5.51
CA LEU A 348 8.36 -7.34 -6.56
C LEU A 348 8.10 -8.19 -7.81
N ARG A 349 8.28 -7.56 -8.97
CA ARG A 349 8.23 -8.21 -10.29
C ARG A 349 9.38 -7.72 -11.17
N ALA A 350 9.97 -8.62 -11.94
CA ALA A 350 10.93 -8.22 -12.97
C ALA A 350 10.18 -7.53 -14.14
N PRO A 351 10.75 -6.50 -14.76
CA PRO A 351 10.18 -5.85 -15.93
C PRO A 351 9.90 -6.88 -17.04
N GLY A 352 8.68 -6.86 -17.58
CA GLY A 352 8.26 -7.82 -18.60
C GLY A 352 7.94 -9.25 -18.10
N SER A 353 8.26 -9.57 -16.84
CA SER A 353 7.89 -10.85 -16.24
C SER A 353 6.41 -10.87 -15.85
N ARG A 354 5.81 -12.06 -15.95
CA ARG A 354 4.42 -12.32 -15.53
C ARG A 354 4.33 -12.84 -14.10
N ASN A 355 5.45 -13.27 -13.51
CA ASN A 355 5.49 -13.92 -12.21
C ASN A 355 5.94 -12.96 -11.12
N VAL A 356 5.55 -13.24 -9.89
CA VAL A 356 6.09 -12.61 -8.69
C VAL A 356 7.57 -12.98 -8.58
N PHE A 357 8.45 -11.97 -8.45
CA PHE A 357 9.86 -12.19 -8.17
C PHE A 357 10.07 -12.50 -6.68
N ALA A 358 9.54 -11.65 -5.81
CA ALA A 358 9.58 -11.83 -4.37
C ALA A 358 8.47 -11.05 -3.67
N GLY A 359 8.03 -11.56 -2.53
CA GLY A 359 7.27 -10.81 -1.52
C GLY A 359 8.21 -10.24 -0.49
N LEU A 360 7.95 -9.02 -0.03
CA LEU A 360 8.77 -8.30 0.93
C LEU A 360 7.95 -7.72 2.08
N LEU A 361 8.60 -7.62 3.23
CA LEU A 361 8.15 -6.92 4.41
C LEU A 361 9.03 -5.69 4.66
N VAL A 362 8.45 -4.52 4.83
CA VAL A 362 9.16 -3.30 5.21
C VAL A 362 9.58 -3.37 6.67
N LEU A 363 10.89 -3.25 6.93
CA LEU A 363 11.47 -3.27 8.28
C LEU A 363 11.96 -1.91 8.76
N ASP A 364 12.32 -1.01 7.83
CA ASP A 364 12.77 0.34 8.17
C ASP A 364 12.38 1.32 7.05
N VAL A 365 11.78 2.44 7.42
CA VAL A 365 11.32 3.52 6.52
C VAL A 365 12.18 4.78 6.59
N ASP A 366 13.19 4.79 7.46
CA ASP A 366 14.20 5.85 7.59
C ASP A 366 15.57 5.20 7.87
N PRO A 367 16.07 4.36 6.92
CA PRO A 367 17.28 3.58 7.13
C PRO A 367 18.53 4.47 7.12
N PRO A 368 19.59 4.09 7.88
CA PRO A 368 20.83 4.85 7.93
C PRO A 368 21.56 4.85 6.58
N GLU A 369 22.32 5.89 6.30
CA GLU A 369 23.19 5.93 5.12
C GLU A 369 24.27 4.83 5.18
N LEU A 370 24.57 4.25 4.03
CA LEU A 370 25.58 3.20 3.88
C LEU A 370 26.75 3.75 3.07
N SER A 371 27.73 4.35 3.75
CA SER A 371 28.84 5.08 3.13
C SER A 371 30.17 4.29 3.12
N ARG A 372 30.30 3.25 3.95
CA ARG A 372 31.54 2.49 4.11
C ARG A 372 31.44 1.07 3.56
N ARG A 373 32.59 0.52 3.14
CA ARG A 373 32.68 -0.89 2.76
C ARG A 373 32.29 -1.77 3.97
N GLY A 374 31.40 -2.74 3.76
CA GLY A 374 30.90 -3.63 4.81
C GLY A 374 29.63 -3.16 5.52
N ASP A 375 29.19 -1.89 5.33
CA ASP A 375 27.95 -1.37 5.93
C ASP A 375 26.73 -2.21 5.53
N GLY A 376 26.64 -2.65 4.27
CA GLY A 376 25.55 -3.50 3.79
C GLY A 376 25.48 -4.83 4.55
N ALA A 377 26.61 -5.53 4.68
CA ALA A 377 26.66 -6.81 5.39
C ALA A 377 26.34 -6.67 6.89
N ARG A 378 26.78 -5.56 7.54
CA ARG A 378 26.40 -5.24 8.90
C ARG A 378 24.89 -4.99 8.99
N ARG A 379 24.37 -4.19 8.07
CA ARG A 379 22.95 -3.86 8.02
C ARG A 379 22.06 -5.09 7.80
N GLY A 380 22.46 -6.03 6.93
CA GLY A 380 21.77 -7.32 6.76
C GLY A 380 21.63 -8.08 8.08
N ARG A 381 22.71 -8.18 8.89
CA ARG A 381 22.65 -8.83 10.22
C ARG A 381 21.71 -8.10 11.19
N GLU A 382 21.76 -6.77 11.24
CA GLU A 382 20.83 -5.97 12.05
C GLU A 382 19.36 -6.20 11.67
N LEU A 383 19.07 -6.28 10.37
CA LEU A 383 17.73 -6.53 9.87
C LEU A 383 17.25 -7.96 10.13
N ALA A 384 18.16 -8.94 10.18
CA ALA A 384 17.81 -10.32 10.47
C ALA A 384 17.21 -10.48 11.88
N GLU A 385 17.66 -9.68 12.83
CA GLU A 385 17.21 -9.68 14.23
C GLU A 385 15.94 -8.86 14.46
N ARG A 386 15.55 -7.99 13.49
CA ARG A 386 14.38 -7.10 13.67
C ARG A 386 13.05 -7.87 13.62
N PRO A 387 12.13 -7.63 14.56
CA PRO A 387 10.75 -8.14 14.48
C PRO A 387 9.99 -7.56 13.28
N ALA A 388 8.99 -8.28 12.81
CA ALA A 388 8.10 -7.84 11.72
C ALA A 388 7.32 -6.56 12.07
N THR A 389 7.05 -6.34 13.34
CA THR A 389 6.33 -5.18 13.89
C THR A 389 7.23 -3.96 14.13
N GLY A 390 8.54 -4.09 13.84
CA GLY A 390 9.54 -3.08 14.15
C GLY A 390 10.12 -3.22 15.55
N ASP A 391 11.20 -2.47 15.82
CA ASP A 391 11.97 -2.52 17.06
C ASP A 391 12.17 -1.11 17.61
N ILE A 392 11.41 -0.76 18.65
CA ILE A 392 11.46 0.55 19.31
C ILE A 392 12.85 0.78 19.91
N LEU A 393 13.42 -0.22 20.61
CA LEU A 393 14.73 -0.09 21.25
C LEU A 393 15.82 0.20 20.22
N ALA A 394 15.86 -0.59 19.12
CA ALA A 394 16.84 -0.39 18.06
C ALA A 394 16.74 1.00 17.42
N GLU A 395 15.50 1.49 17.21
CA GLU A 395 15.28 2.82 16.64
C GLU A 395 15.68 3.95 17.59
N VAL A 396 15.36 3.82 18.87
CA VAL A 396 15.74 4.79 19.90
C VAL A 396 17.27 4.76 20.15
N ALA A 397 17.87 3.57 20.23
CA ALA A 397 19.32 3.42 20.40
C ALA A 397 20.10 4.04 19.24
N ARG A 398 19.63 3.84 18.00
CA ARG A 398 20.26 4.41 16.81
C ARG A 398 20.24 5.94 16.78
N ARG A 399 19.18 6.57 17.31
CA ARG A 399 19.00 8.03 17.30
C ARG A 399 19.41 8.70 18.60
N GLY A 400 19.63 7.94 19.66
CA GLY A 400 19.88 8.45 21.02
C GLY A 400 18.59 8.95 21.69
N ALA A 401 17.83 9.80 20.99
CA ALA A 401 16.50 10.26 21.38
C ALA A 401 15.64 10.49 20.13
N VAL A 402 14.34 10.24 20.23
CA VAL A 402 13.38 10.42 19.14
C VAL A 402 12.00 10.78 19.70
N GLU A 403 11.28 11.67 19.05
CA GLU A 403 9.90 11.95 19.43
C GLU A 403 9.00 10.73 19.24
N ARG A 404 8.13 10.47 20.18
CA ARG A 404 7.12 9.38 20.14
C ARG A 404 6.28 9.45 18.86
N SER A 405 5.90 10.66 18.44
CA SER A 405 5.14 10.91 17.21
C SER A 405 5.83 10.41 15.95
N VAL A 406 7.16 10.49 15.89
CA VAL A 406 7.97 10.01 14.75
C VAL A 406 7.89 8.49 14.64
N LEU A 407 8.10 7.77 15.75
CA LEU A 407 8.01 6.30 15.74
C LEU A 407 6.58 5.82 15.45
N THR A 408 5.56 6.51 15.96
CA THR A 408 4.16 6.24 15.61
C THR A 408 3.91 6.43 14.11
N ARG A 409 4.45 7.51 13.51
CA ARG A 409 4.39 7.72 12.05
C ARG A 409 5.09 6.61 11.27
N PHE A 410 6.19 6.07 11.78
CA PHE A 410 6.89 4.95 11.15
C PHE A 410 6.13 3.62 11.24
N GLY A 411 5.06 3.56 12.03
CA GLY A 411 4.24 2.35 12.21
C GLY A 411 4.72 1.43 13.32
N LEU A 412 5.63 1.91 14.19
CA LEU A 412 6.03 1.12 15.34
C LEU A 412 4.91 1.08 16.41
N PRO A 413 4.79 -0.02 17.16
CA PRO A 413 3.77 -0.18 18.19
C PRO A 413 4.12 0.58 19.47
N VAL A 414 4.20 1.91 19.37
CA VAL A 414 4.51 2.77 20.50
C VAL A 414 3.32 2.82 21.46
N PRO A 415 3.48 2.42 22.73
CA PRO A 415 2.39 2.42 23.70
C PRO A 415 1.71 3.79 23.85
N SER A 416 0.40 3.79 24.07
CA SER A 416 -0.35 5.02 24.34
C SER A 416 0.09 5.66 25.66
N ARG A 417 0.05 7.00 25.77
CA ARG A 417 0.33 7.73 27.02
C ARG A 417 -0.63 7.37 28.18
N SER A 418 -1.75 6.74 27.90
CA SER A 418 -2.72 6.30 28.91
C SER A 418 -2.32 5.01 29.65
N VAL A 419 -1.32 4.29 29.16
CA VAL A 419 -0.74 3.11 29.83
C VAL A 419 0.45 3.57 30.68
N PRO A 420 0.62 3.07 31.92
CA PRO A 420 1.79 3.40 32.73
C PRO A 420 3.08 3.11 31.94
N GLU A 421 3.91 4.13 31.75
CA GLU A 421 5.07 4.08 30.84
C GLU A 421 6.13 3.04 31.28
N THR A 422 6.16 2.72 32.58
CA THR A 422 7.10 1.74 33.16
C THR A 422 6.78 0.28 32.78
N GLU A 423 5.56 -0.02 32.32
CA GLU A 423 5.16 -1.39 31.99
C GLU A 423 5.07 -1.66 30.49
N ALA A 424 5.19 -0.61 29.67
CA ALA A 424 4.86 -0.67 28.24
C ALA A 424 6.05 -0.41 27.30
N LEU A 425 7.13 0.19 27.76
CA LEU A 425 8.32 0.43 26.95
C LEU A 425 9.35 -0.69 27.13
N PRO A 426 10.13 -1.02 26.08
CA PRO A 426 11.20 -2.00 26.21
C PRO A 426 12.30 -1.50 27.16
N ASP A 427 12.94 -2.44 27.86
CA ASP A 427 14.09 -2.16 28.72
C ASP A 427 15.15 -1.34 27.97
N GLY A 428 15.68 -0.31 28.60
CA GLY A 428 16.67 0.58 28.00
C GLY A 428 16.07 1.78 27.23
N VAL A 429 14.74 1.95 27.24
CA VAL A 429 14.06 3.12 26.69
C VAL A 429 13.34 3.88 27.82
N GLU A 430 13.62 5.15 27.95
CA GLU A 430 12.95 6.06 28.89
C GLU A 430 12.09 7.08 28.14
N ALA A 431 10.95 7.45 28.73
CA ALA A 431 10.09 8.51 28.22
C ALA A 431 10.34 9.82 28.96
N VAL A 432 10.62 10.90 28.22
CA VAL A 432 10.86 12.24 28.75
C VAL A 432 10.13 13.26 27.87
N ASP A 433 9.10 13.93 28.41
CA ASP A 433 8.37 15.01 27.74
C ASP A 433 7.92 14.73 26.29
N GLY A 434 7.49 13.48 26.01
CA GLY A 434 7.07 13.07 24.68
C GLY A 434 8.18 12.54 23.79
N TRP A 435 9.41 12.54 24.27
CA TRP A 435 10.55 11.86 23.67
C TRP A 435 10.72 10.46 24.24
N LEU A 436 11.25 9.57 23.42
CA LEU A 436 11.80 8.28 23.84
C LEU A 436 13.31 8.37 23.73
N VAL A 437 13.98 8.07 24.84
CA VAL A 437 15.43 8.28 25.00
C VAL A 437 16.10 6.95 25.31
N HIS A 438 17.25 6.68 24.70
CA HIS A 438 18.07 5.52 25.01
C HIS A 438 18.75 5.68 26.37
N ALA A 439 18.31 4.93 27.37
CA ALA A 439 18.77 5.08 28.75
C ALA A 439 20.30 5.00 28.93
N PRO A 440 21.02 4.04 28.30
CA PRO A 440 22.49 4.04 28.33
C PRO A 440 23.11 5.28 27.67
N GLY A 441 22.51 5.80 26.59
CA GLY A 441 22.96 7.03 25.92
C GLY A 441 22.74 8.26 26.80
N LEU A 442 21.59 8.34 27.47
CA LEU A 442 21.28 9.42 28.40
C LEU A 442 22.29 9.46 29.55
N ALA A 443 22.67 8.31 30.13
CA ALA A 443 23.68 8.24 31.16
C ALA A 443 25.05 8.81 30.69
N VAL A 444 25.46 8.49 29.46
CA VAL A 444 26.68 9.03 28.85
C VAL A 444 26.58 10.55 28.69
N TRP A 445 25.45 11.06 28.20
CA TRP A 445 25.24 12.53 28.06
C TRP A 445 25.25 13.24 29.39
N VAL A 446 24.65 12.68 30.45
CA VAL A 446 24.66 13.25 31.80
C VAL A 446 26.10 13.33 32.33
N GLU A 447 26.92 12.30 32.18
CA GLU A 447 28.31 12.32 32.65
C GLU A 447 29.19 13.30 31.85
N ALA A 448 28.97 13.38 30.53
CA ALA A 448 29.63 14.37 29.69
C ALA A 448 29.27 15.81 30.09
N ALA A 449 27.99 16.06 30.37
CA ALA A 449 27.51 17.35 30.82
C ALA A 449 28.12 17.73 32.20
N LYS A 450 28.14 16.81 33.16
CA LYS A 450 28.79 17.02 34.47
C LYS A 450 30.28 17.37 34.32
N THR A 451 30.98 16.62 33.47
CA THR A 451 32.41 16.86 33.18
C THR A 451 32.63 18.24 32.56
N LEU A 452 31.79 18.64 31.61
CA LEU A 452 31.88 19.95 30.97
C LEU A 452 31.63 21.09 31.99
N VAL A 453 30.58 20.96 32.82
CA VAL A 453 30.27 21.92 33.85
C VAL A 453 31.44 22.07 34.83
N ALA A 454 32.00 20.96 35.32
CA ALA A 454 33.13 20.98 36.25
C ALA A 454 34.35 21.69 35.62
N ARG A 455 34.68 21.41 34.38
CA ARG A 455 35.79 22.03 33.62
C ARG A 455 35.58 23.56 33.46
N GLU A 456 34.38 23.99 33.07
CA GLU A 456 34.08 25.40 32.88
C GLU A 456 34.11 26.18 34.19
N LEU A 457 33.60 25.60 35.28
CA LEU A 457 33.66 26.24 36.62
C LEU A 457 35.09 26.31 37.16
N GLN A 458 35.97 25.35 36.87
CA GLN A 458 37.38 25.45 37.19
C GLN A 458 38.09 26.55 36.39
N ALA A 459 37.77 26.68 35.10
CA ALA A 459 38.31 27.71 34.24
C ALA A 459 37.79 29.13 34.59
N ARG A 460 36.58 29.21 35.13
CA ARG A 460 35.89 30.48 35.48
C ARG A 460 35.22 30.38 36.84
N PRO A 461 35.95 30.44 37.94
CA PRO A 461 35.40 30.20 39.29
C PRO A 461 34.29 31.15 39.72
N MET A 462 34.17 32.32 39.07
CA MET A 462 33.13 33.32 39.35
C MET A 462 31.90 33.19 38.43
N ALA A 463 31.86 32.20 37.55
CA ALA A 463 30.71 31.99 36.67
C ALA A 463 29.54 31.40 37.48
N ALA A 464 28.35 31.95 37.31
CA ALA A 464 27.12 31.45 37.96
C ALA A 464 26.63 30.11 37.39
N GLY A 465 27.22 29.63 36.26
CA GLY A 465 26.88 28.39 35.59
C GLY A 465 27.39 28.34 34.15
N VAL A 466 27.02 27.30 33.44
CA VAL A 466 27.35 27.10 32.03
C VAL A 466 26.09 27.29 31.17
N PRO A 467 26.14 28.08 30.08
CA PRO A 467 24.99 28.25 29.21
C PRO A 467 24.55 26.90 28.59
N VAL A 468 23.23 26.67 28.53
CA VAL A 468 22.65 25.42 27.96
C VAL A 468 23.16 25.17 26.54
N LYS A 469 23.36 26.22 25.75
CA LYS A 469 23.92 26.09 24.37
C LYS A 469 25.34 25.49 24.38
N ALA A 470 26.19 25.88 25.33
CA ALA A 470 27.54 25.33 25.45
C ALA A 470 27.52 23.86 25.89
N LEU A 471 26.54 23.46 26.70
CA LEU A 471 26.31 22.05 27.06
C LEU A 471 25.87 21.24 25.85
N SER A 472 24.95 21.72 25.03
CA SER A 472 24.48 21.02 23.85
C SER A 472 25.58 20.87 22.79
N GLU A 473 26.40 21.90 22.56
CA GLU A 473 27.54 21.85 21.63
C GLU A 473 28.68 20.95 22.15
N GLY A 474 28.96 20.95 23.43
CA GLY A 474 29.99 20.14 24.07
C GLY A 474 29.62 18.66 24.20
N SER A 475 28.36 18.34 24.35
CA SER A 475 27.85 16.96 24.37
C SER A 475 27.83 16.33 22.98
N ALA A 476 27.66 17.13 21.92
CA ALA A 476 27.65 16.66 20.53
C ALA A 476 29.04 16.30 19.99
N ALA A 477 30.12 16.72 20.64
CA ALA A 477 31.49 16.43 20.18
C ALA A 477 31.93 14.96 20.33
N GLY A 478 31.11 14.10 20.95
CA GLY A 478 31.32 12.65 21.10
C GLY A 478 30.32 11.76 20.36
N GLU A 479 29.37 12.33 19.60
CA GLU A 479 28.31 11.59 18.95
C GLU A 479 28.65 11.15 17.53
N PRO A 480 28.16 9.96 17.11
CA PRO A 480 27.88 9.75 15.68
C PRO A 480 26.81 10.77 15.28
N ALA A 481 27.07 11.55 14.21
CA ALA A 481 26.21 12.61 13.74
C ALA A 481 24.73 12.20 13.77
N PRO A 482 23.83 13.01 14.36
CA PRO A 482 22.41 12.70 14.32
C PRO A 482 22.00 12.53 12.85
N ALA A 483 21.32 11.42 12.56
CA ALA A 483 20.71 11.23 11.25
C ALA A 483 19.85 12.47 10.99
N ARG A 484 20.26 13.30 10.04
CA ARG A 484 19.46 14.45 9.62
C ARG A 484 18.16 13.88 9.13
N GLY A 485 17.09 14.05 9.89
CA GLY A 485 15.75 13.78 9.43
C GLY A 485 15.61 14.44 8.06
N SER A 486 15.19 13.68 7.07
CA SER A 486 14.98 14.14 5.72
C SER A 486 13.74 15.03 5.63
N GLU A 487 13.72 16.12 6.38
CA GLU A 487 12.97 17.31 6.02
C GLU A 487 13.73 17.99 4.88
N ARG A 488 13.78 17.36 3.72
CA ARG A 488 13.97 18.08 2.48
C ARG A 488 12.67 18.80 2.20
N GLY A 489 12.46 19.92 2.91
CA GLY A 489 11.48 20.89 2.52
C GLY A 489 11.77 21.27 1.07
N HIS A 490 10.84 20.98 0.18
CA HIS A 490 10.84 21.62 -1.13
C HIS A 490 10.80 23.12 -0.87
N PRO A 491 11.64 23.92 -1.54
CA PRO A 491 11.51 25.36 -1.48
C PRO A 491 10.09 25.71 -1.94
N PRO A 492 9.42 26.67 -1.30
CA PRO A 492 8.10 27.11 -1.74
C PRO A 492 8.23 27.61 -3.19
N PRO A 493 7.19 27.39 -4.03
CA PRO A 493 7.17 27.92 -5.39
C PRO A 493 7.35 29.44 -5.31
N ALA A 494 8.25 29.97 -6.13
CA ALA A 494 8.51 31.39 -6.22
C ALA A 494 7.21 32.12 -6.58
N ASP A 495 6.75 32.97 -5.67
CA ASP A 495 5.67 33.92 -5.89
C ASP A 495 6.07 34.85 -7.05
N THR A 496 5.45 34.66 -8.20
CA THR A 496 5.50 35.63 -9.30
C THR A 496 4.54 36.76 -8.98
N ASP A 497 5.01 37.70 -8.20
CA ASP A 497 4.30 38.97 -7.95
C ASP A 497 4.41 39.85 -9.18
N HIS A 498 3.33 39.92 -9.96
CA HIS A 498 3.13 40.92 -11.00
C HIS A 498 2.93 42.30 -10.37
N ARG A 499 3.98 43.06 -10.23
CA ARG A 499 3.87 44.51 -10.09
C ARG A 499 4.52 45.22 -11.25
N SER A 500 3.62 45.81 -12.02
CA SER A 500 3.89 46.87 -13.01
C SER A 500 4.86 47.91 -12.50
N CYS A 501 5.91 48.22 -13.31
CA CYS A 501 6.52 49.53 -13.29
C CYS A 501 6.81 50.00 -14.72
N ARG A 502 6.31 51.20 -14.96
CA ARG A 502 6.33 51.94 -16.22
C ARG A 502 7.72 52.52 -16.49
N THR A 503 8.07 52.55 -17.78
CA THR A 503 8.77 53.58 -18.54
C THR A 503 10.12 54.12 -18.06
N ARG A 504 11.15 53.95 -18.87
CA ARG A 504 11.89 55.06 -19.51
C ARG A 504 12.73 54.56 -20.67
N ASP A 505 12.51 55.29 -21.77
CA ASP A 505 13.22 55.44 -23.01
C ASP A 505 14.73 55.60 -22.82
N ASP A 506 15.59 54.96 -23.61
CA ASP A 506 16.61 55.66 -24.41
C ASP A 506 17.25 54.76 -25.49
N ARG A 507 17.42 55.42 -26.59
CA ARG A 507 17.83 55.02 -27.92
C ARG A 507 19.33 54.61 -27.99
N ARG A 508 19.68 53.67 -28.87
CA ARG A 508 20.48 53.92 -30.09
C ARG A 508 21.13 52.65 -30.65
N HIS A 509 20.97 52.54 -31.99
CA HIS A 509 21.87 51.95 -33.03
C HIS A 509 22.18 50.44 -32.92
N GLY A 510 22.05 49.60 -33.92
CA GLY A 510 21.98 49.75 -35.37
C GLY A 510 22.58 48.50 -36.00
N GLU A 511 22.15 48.20 -37.21
CA GLU A 511 22.72 47.28 -38.20
C GLU A 511 22.34 45.79 -38.11
N THR A 512 21.41 45.41 -38.91
CA THR A 512 21.46 44.79 -40.26
C THR A 512 22.23 43.47 -40.36
N ALA A 513 21.54 42.43 -40.70
CA ALA A 513 21.66 41.73 -41.97
C ALA A 513 20.78 40.49 -42.06
N ARG A 514 20.31 40.31 -43.23
CA ARG A 514 19.23 39.52 -43.81
C ARG A 514 19.53 38.00 -43.96
N PRO A 515 18.53 37.21 -44.41
CA PRO A 515 18.50 35.75 -44.35
C PRO A 515 18.87 35.09 -45.68
N LEU A 516 19.21 33.81 -45.67
CA LEU A 516 19.34 32.95 -46.85
C LEU A 516 18.52 31.66 -46.63
N ARG A 517 17.42 31.59 -47.29
CA ARG A 517 16.94 30.89 -48.51
C ARG A 517 17.29 29.40 -48.59
N ARG A 518 16.20 28.67 -48.60
CA ARG A 518 15.83 27.39 -49.26
C ARG A 518 16.76 26.96 -50.42
N SER A 519 16.99 25.64 -50.51
CA SER A 519 16.96 24.95 -51.79
C SER A 519 16.34 23.55 -51.66
N ARG A 520 15.42 23.35 -52.58
CA ARG A 520 14.70 22.10 -52.96
C ARG A 520 15.54 21.33 -53.98
N ARG A 521 15.15 20.08 -54.14
CA ARG A 521 15.30 19.12 -55.28
C ARG A 521 16.27 17.99 -54.96
N GLY A 522 16.02 16.74 -55.30
CA GLY A 522 15.21 16.24 -56.38
C GLY A 522 14.99 14.71 -56.33
N ARG A 523 14.11 14.35 -57.13
CA ARG A 523 13.52 13.03 -57.44
C ARG A 523 14.54 12.02 -58.06
N GLY A 524 14.22 10.74 -57.88
CA GLY A 524 14.72 9.64 -58.70
C GLY A 524 14.06 8.30 -58.30
N ARG A 525 13.19 7.96 -58.96
CA ARG A 525 12.52 6.88 -59.67
C ARG A 525 13.45 5.68 -59.92
N GLY A 526 12.95 4.45 -59.62
CA GLY A 526 13.01 3.43 -60.65
C GLY A 526 13.12 1.98 -60.22
N ARG A 527 12.06 1.21 -60.48
CA ARG A 527 11.94 -0.14 -61.06
C ARG A 527 12.22 -1.37 -60.19
N ARG A 528 11.20 -2.15 -59.87
CA ARG A 528 10.58 -3.29 -60.61
C ARG A 528 11.58 -4.38 -61.00
N ALA A 529 11.33 -5.60 -60.46
CA ALA A 529 10.93 -6.85 -61.17
C ALA A 529 11.25 -8.03 -60.24
N ARG A 530 10.44 -8.89 -60.08
CA ARG A 530 9.75 -10.07 -60.64
C ARG A 530 10.11 -11.35 -59.89
N LYS A 531 9.08 -11.99 -59.38
CA LYS A 531 8.59 -13.37 -59.51
C LYS A 531 9.56 -14.45 -60.03
N THR A 532 9.57 -15.57 -59.26
CA THR A 532 9.39 -16.98 -59.72
C THR A 532 9.26 -17.84 -58.44
N SER A 533 8.22 -18.53 -58.07
CA SER A 533 7.57 -19.77 -58.60
C SER A 533 8.48 -21.00 -58.59
N GLY A 534 8.08 -21.98 -57.81
CA GLY A 534 8.53 -23.39 -57.88
C GLY A 534 8.14 -24.11 -56.58
N ARG A 535 7.20 -24.75 -56.55
CA ARG A 535 6.40 -25.99 -56.67
C ARG A 535 7.16 -27.26 -56.29
N ARG A 536 6.49 -28.03 -55.39
CA ARG A 536 6.40 -29.53 -55.28
C ARG A 536 7.62 -30.27 -54.71
N ALA A 537 7.50 -31.32 -53.92
CA ALA A 537 6.53 -32.41 -53.71
C ALA A 537 6.88 -33.11 -52.38
N VAL A 538 6.00 -33.58 -51.52
CA VAL A 538 5.26 -34.87 -51.45
C VAL A 538 6.14 -36.11 -51.22
N LEU A 539 5.68 -36.93 -50.28
CA LEU A 539 6.03 -38.30 -49.86
C LEU A 539 6.99 -38.36 -48.66
N GLY A 540 6.76 -39.09 -47.59
CA GLY A 540 5.80 -40.13 -47.31
C GLY A 540 6.36 -41.07 -46.28
N SER A 541 5.49 -41.42 -45.35
CA SER A 541 5.34 -42.71 -44.68
C SER A 541 6.40 -43.28 -43.71
N ARG A 542 5.87 -43.60 -42.54
CA ARG A 542 6.04 -44.82 -41.74
C ARG A 542 7.28 -45.00 -40.87
N GLY A 543 6.93 -45.14 -39.60
CA GLY A 543 7.68 -45.76 -38.55
C GLY A 543 7.03 -45.44 -37.21
#